data_9ebe75871020e91b486cba90d7b04f62
#
_entry.id   9ebe75871020e91b486cba90d7b04f62
#
_cell.length_a   1.000
_cell.length_b   1.000
_cell.length_c   1.000
_cell.angle_alpha   90.00
_cell.angle_beta   90.00
_cell.angle_gamma   90.00
#
_symmetry.space_group_name_H-M   'P 1'
#
loop_
_entity.id
_entity.type
_entity.pdbx_description
1 polymer ?
#
loop_
_entity_poly.entity_id
_entity_poly.type
_entity_poly.pdbx_seq_one_letter_code
_entity_poly.pdbx_strand_id
1 'polypeptide(L)'
;ANINHPEVEPMAIGRNFLVKINANIGNSAVTSSIEEEVEKLVWAIRWGADNVMDLSTGKNIHTTRDWIVRNSPVPIGTVPIYQALEKVGGVAEDLTWEIFRDTLIEQAEQGVDYFTIHAGVRLAYIHLTAQRRTGIVSRGGSIMAKWCMAHHRESFLYEHFEDICDIMKAYDVSFSLGDGLRPGCASDANDEAQFAELHTLGELTQVAWKHDVQTMIEGPGHVPMHMIQANMTEQLKTCHEAPFYTLGPLTIDIAPGYDHIASAIGAAMIGWMGTAMLCYVTPK
;
A
#
# COMPACT_ATOMS: atom_id res chain seq x y z
N ALA A 1 8.90 14.03 -1.96
CA ALA A 1 9.37 13.73 -0.60
C ALA A 1 8.72 14.69 0.39
N ASN A 2 8.43 14.21 1.60
CA ASN A 2 7.80 15.02 2.63
C ASN A 2 8.70 16.20 3.04
N ILE A 3 8.11 17.37 3.26
CA ILE A 3 8.83 18.59 3.69
C ILE A 3 9.54 18.42 5.06
N ASN A 4 9.11 17.46 5.87
CA ASN A 4 9.66 17.14 7.20
C ASN A 4 10.64 15.95 7.18
N HIS A 5 11.11 15.51 6.01
CA HIS A 5 12.09 14.45 5.85
C HIS A 5 13.35 14.97 5.14
N PRO A 6 14.16 15.80 5.82
CA PRO A 6 15.33 16.44 5.20
C PRO A 6 16.47 15.46 4.88
N GLU A 7 16.46 14.25 5.44
CA GLU A 7 17.48 13.22 5.20
C GLU A 7 17.29 12.48 3.88
N VAL A 8 16.08 12.56 3.27
CA VAL A 8 15.73 11.78 2.08
C VAL A 8 16.33 12.38 0.81
N GLU A 9 16.81 11.51 -0.07
CA GLU A 9 17.07 11.86 -1.46
C GLU A 9 15.78 11.65 -2.28
N PRO A 10 15.19 12.73 -2.86
CA PRO A 10 13.99 12.60 -3.67
C PRO A 10 14.18 11.66 -4.85
N MET A 11 13.17 10.83 -5.14
CA MET A 11 13.27 9.88 -6.24
C MET A 11 12.03 9.96 -7.13
N ALA A 12 12.22 9.74 -8.43
CA ALA A 12 11.14 9.63 -9.39
C ALA A 12 10.65 8.19 -9.48
N ILE A 13 9.36 7.98 -9.19
CA ILE A 13 8.65 6.71 -9.38
C ILE A 13 7.70 6.90 -10.56
N GLY A 14 7.84 6.11 -11.61
CA GLY A 14 7.01 6.25 -12.79
C GLY A 14 7.41 5.31 -13.92
N ARG A 15 6.49 5.11 -14.83
CA ARG A 15 6.61 4.17 -15.95
C ARG A 15 7.82 4.42 -16.87
N ASN A 16 8.23 5.67 -17.00
CA ASN A 16 9.34 6.08 -17.88
C ASN A 16 10.69 6.12 -17.16
N PHE A 17 10.75 5.68 -15.91
CA PHE A 17 11.97 5.59 -15.12
C PHE A 17 12.34 4.14 -14.84
N LEU A 18 13.52 3.90 -14.27
CA LEU A 18 13.89 2.58 -13.79
C LEU A 18 12.90 2.11 -12.73
N VAL A 19 12.49 0.85 -12.82
CA VAL A 19 11.62 0.21 -11.84
C VAL A 19 12.27 0.30 -10.46
N LYS A 20 11.50 0.73 -9.47
CA LYS A 20 11.94 0.86 -8.09
C LYS A 20 11.59 -0.40 -7.29
N ILE A 21 12.43 -0.70 -6.31
CA ILE A 21 12.20 -1.82 -5.37
C ILE A 21 11.84 -1.25 -4.00
N ASN A 22 10.67 -1.62 -3.49
CA ASN A 22 10.26 -1.34 -2.12
C ASN A 22 10.57 -2.53 -1.21
N ALA A 23 11.17 -2.26 -0.06
CA ALA A 23 11.32 -3.22 1.03
C ALA A 23 10.33 -2.92 2.17
N ASN A 24 9.78 -3.95 2.79
CA ASN A 24 8.90 -3.82 3.94
C ASN A 24 9.64 -4.21 5.22
N ILE A 25 9.58 -3.34 6.21
CA ILE A 25 10.06 -3.59 7.58
C ILE A 25 8.94 -3.29 8.56
N GLY A 26 9.18 -3.43 9.83
CA GLY A 26 8.23 -3.06 10.86
C GLY A 26 8.21 -4.05 12.01
N ASN A 27 8.08 -3.53 13.24
CA ASN A 27 7.91 -4.36 14.41
C ASN A 27 6.45 -4.83 14.57
N SER A 28 6.28 -5.92 15.31
CA SER A 28 4.98 -6.40 15.75
C SER A 28 4.96 -6.52 17.28
N ALA A 29 3.79 -6.84 17.84
CA ALA A 29 3.63 -7.02 19.28
C ALA A 29 4.52 -8.13 19.88
N VAL A 30 5.10 -8.99 19.04
CA VAL A 30 5.85 -10.19 19.47
C VAL A 30 7.31 -10.22 19.02
N THR A 31 7.75 -9.31 18.14
CA THR A 31 9.11 -9.36 17.56
C THR A 31 9.68 -7.98 17.29
N SER A 32 10.99 -7.92 17.36
CA SER A 32 11.93 -6.85 17.04
C SER A 32 11.88 -5.58 17.92
N SER A 33 13.07 -5.09 18.20
CA SER A 33 13.30 -3.79 18.85
C SER A 33 13.38 -2.67 17.81
N ILE A 34 13.44 -1.43 18.29
CA ILE A 34 13.65 -0.25 17.42
C ILE A 34 15.00 -0.35 16.70
N GLU A 35 16.04 -0.78 17.40
CA GLU A 35 17.39 -0.94 16.86
C GLU A 35 17.41 -1.98 15.73
N GLU A 36 16.70 -3.09 15.91
CA GLU A 36 16.57 -4.12 14.87
C GLU A 36 15.81 -3.62 13.64
N GLU A 37 14.81 -2.75 13.81
CA GLU A 37 14.11 -2.13 12.67
C GLU A 37 15.02 -1.18 11.89
N VAL A 38 15.84 -0.38 12.58
CA VAL A 38 16.84 0.48 11.93
C VAL A 38 17.92 -0.37 11.23
N GLU A 39 18.35 -1.47 11.83
CA GLU A 39 19.29 -2.39 11.19
C GLU A 39 18.68 -2.99 9.91
N LYS A 40 17.42 -3.42 9.94
CA LYS A 40 16.70 -3.92 8.75
C LYS A 40 16.57 -2.85 7.66
N LEU A 41 16.31 -1.59 8.03
CA LEU A 41 16.32 -0.46 7.11
C LEU A 41 17.66 -0.34 6.39
N VAL A 42 18.76 -0.29 7.15
CA VAL A 42 20.13 -0.17 6.60
C VAL A 42 20.46 -1.35 5.67
N TRP A 43 20.10 -2.57 6.07
CA TRP A 43 20.32 -3.75 5.24
C TRP A 43 19.47 -3.72 3.95
N ALA A 44 18.20 -3.33 4.03
CA ALA A 44 17.33 -3.22 2.87
C ALA A 44 17.92 -2.25 1.82
N ILE A 45 18.31 -1.06 2.25
CA ILE A 45 18.91 -0.05 1.38
C ILE A 45 20.25 -0.53 0.80
N ARG A 46 21.10 -1.14 1.61
CA ARG A 46 22.40 -1.68 1.18
C ARG A 46 22.24 -2.74 0.08
N TRP A 47 21.15 -3.50 0.09
CA TRP A 47 20.87 -4.53 -0.90
C TRP A 47 19.96 -4.07 -2.03
N GLY A 48 19.74 -2.76 -2.16
CA GLY A 48 19.13 -2.15 -3.34
C GLY A 48 17.66 -1.80 -3.21
N ALA A 49 17.13 -1.68 -2.00
CA ALA A 49 15.82 -1.06 -1.82
C ALA A 49 15.90 0.42 -2.17
N ASP A 50 15.05 0.86 -3.08
CA ASP A 50 14.91 2.27 -3.49
C ASP A 50 14.05 3.06 -2.51
N ASN A 51 13.12 2.40 -1.85
CA ASN A 51 12.29 2.95 -0.78
C ASN A 51 11.89 1.84 0.21
N VAL A 52 11.39 2.24 1.38
CA VAL A 52 11.05 1.30 2.45
C VAL A 52 9.68 1.64 3.02
N MET A 53 8.86 0.64 3.29
CA MET A 53 7.62 0.80 4.04
C MET A 53 7.80 0.31 5.49
N ASP A 54 7.43 1.17 6.43
CA ASP A 54 7.24 0.80 7.83
C ASP A 54 5.82 0.28 8.05
N LEU A 55 5.71 -1.03 8.24
CA LEU A 55 4.46 -1.74 8.52
C LEU A 55 4.29 -2.07 10.01
N SER A 56 4.92 -1.33 10.90
CA SER A 56 4.86 -1.54 12.35
C SER A 56 3.43 -1.54 12.87
N THR A 57 3.16 -2.45 13.81
CA THR A 57 1.85 -2.65 14.44
C THR A 57 1.91 -2.78 15.96
N GLY A 58 3.09 -2.62 16.55
CA GLY A 58 3.30 -2.72 17.99
C GLY A 58 2.98 -1.43 18.75
N LYS A 59 3.08 -1.46 20.06
CA LYS A 59 2.74 -0.33 20.94
C LYS A 59 3.59 0.92 20.74
N ASN A 60 4.80 0.78 20.20
CA ASN A 60 5.77 1.87 20.03
C ASN A 60 5.86 2.35 18.58
N ILE A 61 4.76 2.27 17.81
CA ILE A 61 4.72 2.63 16.38
C ILE A 61 5.31 4.02 16.15
N HIS A 62 4.90 5.01 16.91
CA HIS A 62 5.35 6.40 16.76
C HIS A 62 6.88 6.52 16.89
N THR A 63 7.44 5.99 18.00
CA THR A 63 8.88 6.07 18.25
C THR A 63 9.68 5.25 17.24
N THR A 64 9.21 4.05 16.89
CA THR A 64 9.86 3.19 15.89
C THR A 64 9.95 3.91 14.54
N ARG A 65 8.87 4.52 14.09
CA ARG A 65 8.84 5.27 12.84
C ARG A 65 9.73 6.50 12.86
N ASP A 66 9.77 7.24 13.97
CA ASP A 66 10.65 8.39 14.10
C ASP A 66 12.12 7.99 13.89
N TRP A 67 12.56 6.90 14.52
CA TRP A 67 13.90 6.35 14.31
C TRP A 67 14.12 5.88 12.85
N ILE A 68 13.14 5.24 12.23
CA ILE A 68 13.23 4.80 10.84
C ILE A 68 13.38 6.01 9.90
N VAL A 69 12.51 7.02 10.02
CA VAL A 69 12.54 8.20 9.16
C VAL A 69 13.85 8.97 9.32
N ARG A 70 14.27 9.25 10.56
CA ARG A 70 15.51 10.01 10.82
C ARG A 70 16.80 9.27 10.41
N ASN A 71 16.75 7.97 10.11
CA ASN A 71 17.89 7.18 9.64
C ASN A 71 17.77 6.75 8.18
N SER A 72 16.77 7.25 7.46
CA SER A 72 16.52 6.83 6.07
C SER A 72 16.94 7.90 5.06
N PRO A 73 17.87 7.59 4.15
CA PRO A 73 18.14 8.42 2.98
C PRO A 73 17.20 8.13 1.80
N VAL A 74 16.26 7.19 1.94
CA VAL A 74 15.28 6.82 0.91
C VAL A 74 13.87 7.11 1.39
N PRO A 75 12.89 7.31 0.48
CA PRO A 75 11.51 7.57 0.87
C PRO A 75 10.93 6.47 1.76
N ILE A 76 10.20 6.89 2.81
CA ILE A 76 9.50 6.02 3.74
C ILE A 76 8.00 6.07 3.50
N GLY A 77 7.40 4.90 3.33
CA GLY A 77 5.96 4.73 3.26
C GLY A 77 5.37 4.09 4.50
N THR A 78 4.09 4.32 4.74
CA THR A 78 3.35 3.68 5.84
C THR A 78 1.93 3.31 5.43
N VAL A 79 1.26 2.55 6.29
CA VAL A 79 -0.17 2.23 6.20
C VAL A 79 -0.87 2.83 7.42
N PRO A 80 -1.32 4.08 7.39
CA PRO A 80 -1.78 4.82 8.57
C PRO A 80 -2.91 4.16 9.33
N ILE A 81 -3.77 3.38 8.66
CA ILE A 81 -4.88 2.66 9.29
C ILE A 81 -4.39 1.66 10.36
N TYR A 82 -3.14 1.17 10.30
CA TYR A 82 -2.60 0.26 11.30
C TYR A 82 -2.40 0.95 12.63
N GLN A 83 -1.86 2.17 12.62
CA GLN A 83 -1.71 2.96 13.83
C GLN A 83 -3.06 3.48 14.34
N ALA A 84 -3.95 3.91 13.44
CA ALA A 84 -5.31 4.29 13.82
C ALA A 84 -6.04 3.14 14.52
N LEU A 85 -5.88 1.90 14.03
CA LEU A 85 -6.43 0.70 14.66
C LEU A 85 -5.84 0.44 16.04
N GLU A 86 -4.53 0.66 16.24
CA GLU A 86 -3.89 0.54 17.55
C GLU A 86 -4.46 1.55 18.55
N LYS A 87 -4.72 2.80 18.12
CA LYS A 87 -5.32 3.85 18.95
C LYS A 87 -6.73 3.48 19.48
N VAL A 88 -7.43 2.60 18.80
CA VAL A 88 -8.75 2.08 19.22
C VAL A 88 -8.68 0.66 19.78
N GLY A 89 -7.51 0.24 20.25
CA GLY A 89 -7.32 -1.07 20.89
C GLY A 89 -7.54 -2.27 19.97
N GLY A 90 -7.41 -2.10 18.65
CA GLY A 90 -7.55 -3.17 17.66
C GLY A 90 -9.00 -3.46 17.22
N VAL A 91 -9.96 -2.66 17.65
CA VAL A 91 -11.39 -2.83 17.28
C VAL A 91 -11.69 -1.98 16.04
N ALA A 92 -11.80 -2.61 14.88
CA ALA A 92 -11.97 -1.90 13.62
C ALA A 92 -13.26 -1.05 13.59
N GLU A 93 -14.32 -1.50 14.25
CA GLU A 93 -15.61 -0.82 14.35
C GLU A 93 -15.54 0.51 15.11
N ASP A 94 -14.55 0.68 15.99
CA ASP A 94 -14.37 1.90 16.79
C ASP A 94 -13.55 2.97 16.05
N LEU A 95 -13.08 2.69 14.84
CA LEU A 95 -12.40 3.68 14.01
C LEU A 95 -13.37 4.81 13.62
N THR A 96 -12.85 6.04 13.65
CA THR A 96 -13.57 7.22 13.15
C THR A 96 -12.68 8.00 12.17
N TRP A 97 -13.30 8.86 11.39
CA TRP A 97 -12.58 9.79 10.52
C TRP A 97 -11.59 10.65 11.31
N GLU A 98 -11.99 11.18 12.45
CA GLU A 98 -11.17 12.06 13.29
C GLU A 98 -9.90 11.35 13.77
N ILE A 99 -10.01 10.10 14.26
CA ILE A 99 -8.86 9.31 14.70
C ILE A 99 -7.92 9.04 13.52
N PHE A 100 -8.47 8.73 12.36
CA PHE A 100 -7.68 8.49 11.15
C PHE A 100 -7.00 9.77 10.66
N ARG A 101 -7.74 10.89 10.56
CA ARG A 101 -7.22 12.20 10.18
C ARG A 101 -6.05 12.63 11.08
N ASP A 102 -6.23 12.55 12.40
CA ASP A 102 -5.20 12.93 13.36
C ASP A 102 -3.97 12.02 13.26
N THR A 103 -4.17 10.76 12.89
CA THR A 103 -3.08 9.81 12.61
C THR A 103 -2.33 10.16 11.33
N LEU A 104 -3.02 10.60 10.28
CA LEU A 104 -2.38 11.08 9.04
C LEU A 104 -1.50 12.29 9.33
N ILE A 105 -2.02 13.28 10.04
CA ILE A 105 -1.29 14.50 10.39
C ILE A 105 -0.05 14.14 11.23
N GLU A 106 -0.21 13.31 12.26
CA GLU A 106 0.90 12.84 13.08
C GLU A 106 2.04 12.22 12.24
N GLN A 107 1.70 11.33 11.31
CA GLN A 107 2.68 10.66 10.45
C GLN A 107 3.29 11.61 9.42
N ALA A 108 2.52 12.55 8.88
CA ALA A 108 3.03 13.57 7.99
C ALA A 108 4.01 14.52 8.70
N GLU A 109 3.71 14.91 9.93
CA GLU A 109 4.60 15.73 10.78
C GLU A 109 5.91 15.00 11.10
N GLN A 110 5.90 13.67 11.26
CA GLN A 110 7.11 12.88 11.45
C GLN A 110 7.99 12.79 10.18
N GLY A 111 7.44 13.05 9.00
CA GLY A 111 8.20 13.05 7.75
C GLY A 111 7.99 11.81 6.87
N VAL A 112 6.88 11.09 7.00
CA VAL A 112 6.54 9.97 6.10
C VAL A 112 6.27 10.51 4.70
N ASP A 113 6.86 9.90 3.67
CA ASP A 113 6.87 10.40 2.29
C ASP A 113 5.65 9.97 1.47
N TYR A 114 5.07 8.80 1.78
CA TYR A 114 3.85 8.35 1.10
C TYR A 114 2.99 7.47 2.01
N PHE A 115 1.69 7.55 1.80
CA PHE A 115 0.70 6.78 2.57
C PHE A 115 -0.04 5.78 1.70
N THR A 116 -0.14 4.53 2.16
CA THR A 116 -1.08 3.57 1.62
C THR A 116 -2.48 3.82 2.18
N ILE A 117 -3.41 4.21 1.31
CA ILE A 117 -4.79 4.54 1.64
C ILE A 117 -5.74 3.62 0.88
N HIS A 118 -6.49 2.77 1.61
CA HIS A 118 -7.42 1.78 1.03
C HIS A 118 -8.81 2.38 0.73
N ALA A 119 -8.84 3.55 0.09
CA ALA A 119 -10.09 4.27 -0.21
C ALA A 119 -10.95 3.58 -1.29
N GLY A 120 -10.37 2.65 -2.06
CA GLY A 120 -11.09 1.86 -3.05
C GLY A 120 -11.95 0.72 -2.47
N VAL A 121 -11.78 0.38 -1.18
CA VAL A 121 -12.59 -0.64 -0.51
C VAL A 121 -13.94 -0.03 -0.13
N ARG A 122 -14.90 -0.19 -1.02
CA ARG A 122 -16.25 0.39 -0.87
C ARG A 122 -17.26 -0.64 -0.41
N LEU A 123 -18.28 -0.18 0.33
CA LEU A 123 -19.38 -1.04 0.80
C LEU A 123 -20.00 -1.86 -0.34
N ALA A 124 -20.18 -1.24 -1.52
CA ALA A 124 -20.77 -1.86 -2.68
C ALA A 124 -19.94 -3.02 -3.27
N TYR A 125 -18.64 -3.12 -2.96
CA TYR A 125 -17.76 -4.13 -3.54
C TYR A 125 -17.48 -5.31 -2.61
N ILE A 126 -17.77 -5.20 -1.32
CA ILE A 126 -17.43 -6.22 -0.33
C ILE A 126 -18.11 -7.56 -0.66
N HIS A 127 -19.38 -7.52 -1.10
CA HIS A 127 -20.12 -8.73 -1.45
C HIS A 127 -19.52 -9.50 -2.65
N LEU A 128 -18.79 -8.82 -3.55
CA LEU A 128 -18.12 -9.44 -4.69
C LEU A 128 -17.01 -10.41 -4.26
N THR A 129 -16.48 -10.25 -3.03
CA THR A 129 -15.44 -11.13 -2.49
C THR A 129 -16.00 -12.42 -1.85
N ALA A 130 -17.32 -12.54 -1.72
CA ALA A 130 -17.97 -13.65 -0.98
C ALA A 130 -17.72 -15.04 -1.60
N GLN A 131 -17.46 -15.10 -2.90
CA GLN A 131 -17.19 -16.35 -3.63
C GLN A 131 -15.70 -16.65 -3.80
N ARG A 132 -14.81 -15.76 -3.30
CA ARG A 132 -13.37 -15.96 -3.39
C ARG A 132 -12.90 -17.12 -2.52
N ARG A 133 -11.85 -17.80 -2.99
CA ARG A 133 -11.15 -18.84 -2.21
C ARG A 133 -10.48 -18.28 -0.96
N THR A 134 -9.91 -17.09 -1.07
CA THR A 134 -9.13 -16.46 0.01
C THR A 134 -9.83 -15.25 0.63
N GLY A 135 -10.98 -14.83 0.13
CA GLY A 135 -11.71 -13.66 0.63
C GLY A 135 -10.91 -12.34 0.45
N ILE A 136 -10.80 -11.55 1.52
CA ILE A 136 -10.05 -10.30 1.56
C ILE A 136 -8.75 -10.53 2.32
N VAL A 137 -7.63 -10.65 1.62
CA VAL A 137 -6.30 -10.94 2.20
C VAL A 137 -5.53 -9.71 2.62
N SER A 138 -5.87 -8.53 2.09
CA SER A 138 -5.27 -7.27 2.52
C SER A 138 -5.69 -6.94 3.94
N ARG A 139 -4.71 -6.65 4.81
CA ARG A 139 -5.00 -6.25 6.19
C ARG A 139 -5.78 -4.94 6.24
N GLY A 140 -5.36 -3.92 5.50
CA GLY A 140 -6.08 -2.64 5.42
C GLY A 140 -7.45 -2.80 4.77
N GLY A 141 -7.53 -3.61 3.71
CA GLY A 141 -8.81 -3.94 3.05
C GLY A 141 -9.79 -4.64 3.99
N SER A 142 -9.33 -5.61 4.77
CA SER A 142 -10.20 -6.34 5.73
C SER A 142 -10.67 -5.45 6.90
N ILE A 143 -9.83 -4.53 7.38
CA ILE A 143 -10.21 -3.55 8.40
C ILE A 143 -11.35 -2.66 7.88
N MET A 144 -11.19 -2.09 6.69
CA MET A 144 -12.20 -1.22 6.10
C MET A 144 -13.47 -1.97 5.72
N ALA A 145 -13.37 -3.18 5.17
CA ALA A 145 -14.53 -4.02 4.89
C ALA A 145 -15.33 -4.34 6.15
N LYS A 146 -14.64 -4.70 7.24
CA LYS A 146 -15.28 -4.94 8.54
C LYS A 146 -15.99 -3.70 9.05
N TRP A 147 -15.34 -2.53 8.96
CA TRP A 147 -15.93 -1.25 9.37
C TRP A 147 -17.22 -0.94 8.57
N CYS A 148 -17.13 -1.01 7.23
CA CYS A 148 -18.28 -0.75 6.36
C CYS A 148 -19.47 -1.67 6.66
N MET A 149 -19.20 -2.96 6.88
CA MET A 149 -20.25 -3.93 7.19
C MET A 149 -20.87 -3.69 8.57
N ALA A 150 -20.06 -3.38 9.58
CA ALA A 150 -20.55 -3.13 10.93
C ALA A 150 -21.45 -1.89 11.02
N HIS A 151 -21.09 -0.84 10.28
CA HIS A 151 -21.83 0.43 10.29
C HIS A 151 -22.88 0.54 9.19
N HIS A 152 -22.93 -0.40 8.23
CA HIS A 152 -23.78 -0.31 7.05
C HIS A 152 -23.63 1.03 6.30
N ARG A 153 -22.39 1.52 6.22
CA ARG A 153 -22.03 2.82 5.63
C ARG A 153 -20.86 2.68 4.67
N GLU A 154 -20.75 3.66 3.76
CA GLU A 154 -19.59 3.77 2.88
C GLU A 154 -18.33 4.05 3.69
N SER A 155 -17.17 3.63 3.14
CA SER A 155 -15.88 3.85 3.75
C SER A 155 -15.61 5.34 4.00
N PHE A 156 -15.26 5.69 5.24
CA PHE A 156 -14.87 7.07 5.55
C PHE A 156 -13.61 7.51 4.79
N LEU A 157 -12.75 6.58 4.38
CA LEU A 157 -11.59 6.89 3.53
C LEU A 157 -12.01 7.36 2.14
N TYR A 158 -13.13 6.83 1.63
CA TYR A 158 -13.69 7.27 0.37
C TYR A 158 -14.48 8.57 0.53
N GLU A 159 -15.32 8.67 1.57
CA GLU A 159 -16.15 9.87 1.84
C GLU A 159 -15.31 11.12 2.10
N HIS A 160 -14.15 10.99 2.78
CA HIS A 160 -13.24 12.08 3.14
C HIS A 160 -11.98 12.15 2.26
N PHE A 161 -12.03 11.63 1.04
CA PHE A 161 -10.83 11.53 0.20
C PHE A 161 -10.23 12.91 -0.16
N GLU A 162 -11.06 13.92 -0.38
CA GLU A 162 -10.59 15.29 -0.65
C GLU A 162 -9.93 15.91 0.61
N ASP A 163 -10.48 15.66 1.79
CA ASP A 163 -9.86 16.10 3.06
C ASP A 163 -8.48 15.45 3.25
N ILE A 164 -8.33 14.17 2.85
CA ILE A 164 -7.03 13.48 2.86
C ILE A 164 -6.07 14.15 1.87
N CYS A 165 -6.53 14.49 0.66
CA CYS A 165 -5.71 15.20 -0.32
C CYS A 165 -5.18 16.52 0.22
N ASP A 166 -5.99 17.30 0.92
CA ASP A 166 -5.58 18.58 1.50
C ASP A 166 -4.47 18.41 2.56
N ILE A 167 -4.57 17.38 3.39
CA ILE A 167 -3.52 17.03 4.36
C ILE A 167 -2.23 16.65 3.61
N MET A 168 -2.32 15.77 2.63
CA MET A 168 -1.15 15.29 1.89
C MET A 168 -0.46 16.40 1.12
N LYS A 169 -1.22 17.31 0.51
CA LYS A 169 -0.69 18.49 -0.16
C LYS A 169 0.09 19.40 0.80
N ALA A 170 -0.42 19.59 2.02
CA ALA A 170 0.21 20.47 3.01
C ALA A 170 1.63 20.02 3.41
N TYR A 171 1.91 18.70 3.34
CA TYR A 171 3.20 18.11 3.74
C TYR A 171 4.01 17.54 2.57
N ASP A 172 3.54 17.69 1.33
CA ASP A 172 4.11 17.07 0.11
C ASP A 172 4.23 15.53 0.23
N VAL A 173 3.18 14.89 0.76
CA VAL A 173 3.06 13.44 0.86
C VAL A 173 2.37 12.88 -0.37
N SER A 174 2.84 11.74 -0.88
CA SER A 174 2.25 11.06 -2.05
C SER A 174 1.29 9.95 -1.63
N PHE A 175 0.29 9.66 -2.49
CA PHE A 175 -0.54 8.47 -2.34
C PHE A 175 0.16 7.20 -2.85
N SER A 176 0.02 6.12 -2.09
CA SER A 176 -0.06 4.75 -2.58
C SER A 176 -1.52 4.31 -2.42
N LEU A 177 -2.32 4.38 -3.48
CA LEU A 177 -3.74 3.98 -3.40
C LEU A 177 -3.83 2.47 -3.29
N GLY A 178 -4.21 2.01 -2.10
CA GLY A 178 -4.09 0.62 -1.68
C GLY A 178 -5.10 -0.31 -2.36
N ASP A 179 -4.64 -1.49 -2.78
CA ASP A 179 -5.42 -2.58 -3.36
C ASP A 179 -6.01 -3.49 -2.28
N GLY A 180 -6.92 -2.97 -1.50
CA GLY A 180 -7.56 -3.69 -0.39
C GLY A 180 -8.33 -4.94 -0.80
N LEU A 181 -8.78 -5.01 -2.05
CA LEU A 181 -9.49 -6.16 -2.64
C LEU A 181 -8.61 -6.96 -3.62
N ARG A 182 -7.28 -6.90 -3.47
CA ARG A 182 -6.37 -7.73 -4.27
C ARG A 182 -6.63 -9.22 -4.09
N PRO A 183 -6.40 -10.07 -5.14
CA PRO A 183 -6.53 -11.51 -5.02
C PRO A 183 -5.43 -12.10 -4.13
N GLY A 184 -5.79 -13.09 -3.31
CA GLY A 184 -4.88 -13.83 -2.44
C GLY A 184 -4.45 -15.19 -2.98
N CYS A 185 -4.98 -15.59 -4.14
CA CYS A 185 -4.58 -16.79 -4.87
C CYS A 185 -4.86 -16.63 -6.36
N ALA A 186 -4.27 -17.49 -7.17
CA ALA A 186 -4.39 -17.44 -8.63
C ALA A 186 -5.83 -17.60 -9.13
N SER A 187 -6.69 -18.34 -8.41
CA SER A 187 -8.10 -18.55 -8.81
C SER A 187 -8.97 -17.30 -8.62
N ASP A 188 -8.55 -16.36 -7.78
CA ASP A 188 -9.28 -15.12 -7.51
C ASP A 188 -8.75 -13.94 -8.36
N ALA A 189 -7.71 -14.19 -9.18
CA ALA A 189 -7.05 -13.15 -9.98
C ALA A 189 -7.97 -12.56 -11.05
N ASN A 190 -7.91 -11.24 -11.22
CA ASN A 190 -8.67 -10.47 -12.22
C ASN A 190 -10.19 -10.66 -12.10
N ASP A 191 -10.68 -10.87 -10.88
CA ASP A 191 -12.11 -10.98 -10.62
C ASP A 191 -12.80 -9.59 -10.59
N GLU A 192 -14.11 -9.62 -10.48
CA GLU A 192 -14.94 -8.41 -10.45
C GLU A 192 -14.60 -7.49 -9.27
N ALA A 193 -14.32 -8.06 -8.09
CA ALA A 193 -13.97 -7.28 -6.91
C ALA A 193 -12.66 -6.50 -7.10
N GLN A 194 -11.62 -7.15 -7.65
CA GLN A 194 -10.34 -6.52 -7.94
C GLN A 194 -10.49 -5.37 -8.93
N PHE A 195 -11.22 -5.58 -10.03
CA PHE A 195 -11.37 -4.55 -11.04
C PHE A 195 -12.33 -3.43 -10.63
N ALA A 196 -13.37 -3.71 -9.85
CA ALA A 196 -14.23 -2.66 -9.28
C ALA A 196 -13.43 -1.70 -8.39
N GLU A 197 -12.55 -2.23 -7.54
CA GLU A 197 -11.63 -1.41 -6.77
C GLU A 197 -10.68 -0.62 -7.67
N LEU A 198 -10.03 -1.28 -8.64
CA LEU A 198 -9.09 -0.62 -9.56
C LEU A 198 -9.73 0.55 -10.30
N HIS A 199 -10.98 0.43 -10.74
CA HIS A 199 -11.72 1.50 -11.39
C HIS A 199 -11.92 2.69 -10.43
N THR A 200 -12.28 2.42 -9.19
CA THR A 200 -12.38 3.48 -8.16
C THR A 200 -11.03 4.14 -7.90
N LEU A 201 -9.93 3.37 -7.83
CA LEU A 201 -8.58 3.95 -7.68
C LEU A 201 -8.22 4.88 -8.85
N GLY A 202 -8.66 4.54 -10.07
CA GLY A 202 -8.51 5.42 -11.24
C GLY A 202 -9.28 6.74 -11.10
N GLU A 203 -10.53 6.69 -10.60
CA GLU A 203 -11.33 7.88 -10.31
C GLU A 203 -10.66 8.75 -9.22
N LEU A 204 -10.24 8.14 -8.12
CA LEU A 204 -9.57 8.82 -7.02
C LEU A 204 -8.23 9.43 -7.42
N THR A 205 -7.52 8.82 -8.36
CA THR A 205 -6.31 9.40 -8.96
C THR A 205 -6.59 10.76 -9.60
N GLN A 206 -7.69 10.89 -10.33
CA GLN A 206 -8.08 12.15 -10.93
C GLN A 206 -8.44 13.22 -9.89
N VAL A 207 -9.04 12.81 -8.77
CA VAL A 207 -9.30 13.70 -7.64
C VAL A 207 -7.99 14.18 -7.01
N ALA A 208 -7.07 13.26 -6.69
CA ALA A 208 -5.78 13.57 -6.11
C ALA A 208 -4.97 14.54 -7.00
N TRP A 209 -4.94 14.30 -8.31
CA TRP A 209 -4.23 15.19 -9.25
C TRP A 209 -4.83 16.61 -9.33
N LYS A 210 -6.15 16.75 -9.18
CA LYS A 210 -6.78 18.09 -9.08
C LYS A 210 -6.37 18.85 -7.81
N HIS A 211 -6.01 18.12 -6.76
CA HIS A 211 -5.46 18.66 -5.52
C HIS A 211 -3.92 18.83 -5.56
N ASP A 212 -3.27 18.58 -6.70
CA ASP A 212 -1.80 18.59 -6.87
C ASP A 212 -1.08 17.53 -5.99
N VAL A 213 -1.73 16.40 -5.70
CA VAL A 213 -1.15 15.29 -4.93
C VAL A 213 -0.69 14.19 -5.86
N GLN A 214 0.58 13.79 -5.73
CA GLN A 214 1.17 12.70 -6.49
C GLN A 214 0.58 11.36 -6.06
N THR A 215 0.39 10.45 -7.02
CA THR A 215 -0.34 9.20 -6.79
C THR A 215 0.34 8.05 -7.51
N MET A 216 0.52 6.93 -6.82
CA MET A 216 0.77 5.62 -7.40
C MET A 216 -0.37 4.67 -7.00
N ILE A 217 -0.60 3.64 -7.81
CA ILE A 217 -1.66 2.66 -7.65
C ILE A 217 -1.05 1.35 -7.17
N GLU A 218 -1.52 0.79 -6.07
CA GLU A 218 -1.13 -0.57 -5.68
C GLU A 218 -1.81 -1.61 -6.58
N GLY A 219 -1.11 -2.68 -6.84
CA GLY A 219 -1.54 -3.75 -7.71
C GLY A 219 -1.48 -5.12 -7.07
N PRO A 220 -1.98 -6.16 -7.77
CA PRO A 220 -2.27 -7.45 -7.19
C PRO A 220 -1.03 -8.23 -6.78
N GLY A 221 -1.22 -9.13 -5.77
CA GLY A 221 -0.22 -10.07 -5.33
C GLY A 221 -0.21 -11.37 -6.14
N HIS A 222 -1.36 -12.00 -6.35
CA HIS A 222 -1.46 -13.32 -7.00
C HIS A 222 -2.12 -13.21 -8.36
N VAL A 223 -1.32 -13.34 -9.45
CA VAL A 223 -1.82 -13.33 -10.83
C VAL A 223 -1.05 -14.35 -11.66
N PRO A 224 -1.71 -15.35 -12.24
CA PRO A 224 -1.07 -16.30 -13.17
C PRO A 224 -0.42 -15.57 -14.34
N MET A 225 0.71 -16.08 -14.83
CA MET A 225 1.51 -15.43 -15.88
C MET A 225 0.70 -14.97 -17.09
N HIS A 226 -0.23 -15.80 -17.57
CA HIS A 226 -1.04 -15.50 -18.76
C HIS A 226 -2.06 -14.38 -18.54
N MET A 227 -2.33 -13.97 -17.29
CA MET A 227 -3.27 -12.90 -16.94
C MET A 227 -2.59 -11.57 -16.60
N ILE A 228 -1.27 -11.54 -16.44
CA ILE A 228 -0.51 -10.35 -16.04
C ILE A 228 -0.68 -9.21 -17.06
N GLN A 229 -0.61 -9.53 -18.35
CA GLN A 229 -0.78 -8.51 -19.40
C GLN A 229 -2.16 -7.85 -19.35
N ALA A 230 -3.22 -8.64 -19.16
CA ALA A 230 -4.58 -8.11 -19.04
C ALA A 230 -4.71 -7.17 -17.84
N ASN A 231 -4.12 -7.57 -16.69
CA ASN A 231 -4.11 -6.76 -15.47
C ASN A 231 -3.39 -5.42 -15.69
N MET A 232 -2.18 -5.44 -16.28
CA MET A 232 -1.42 -4.22 -16.56
C MET A 232 -2.13 -3.31 -17.57
N THR A 233 -2.73 -3.88 -18.60
CA THR A 233 -3.48 -3.12 -19.62
C THR A 233 -4.68 -2.42 -19.01
N GLU A 234 -5.44 -3.10 -18.14
CA GLU A 234 -6.58 -2.51 -17.46
C GLU A 234 -6.15 -1.37 -16.53
N GLN A 235 -5.07 -1.55 -15.77
CA GLN A 235 -4.53 -0.49 -14.91
C GLN A 235 -4.11 0.76 -15.72
N LEU A 236 -3.34 0.58 -16.78
CA LEU A 236 -2.89 1.71 -17.62
C LEU A 236 -4.06 2.51 -18.19
N LYS A 237 -5.09 1.80 -18.64
CA LYS A 237 -6.29 2.42 -19.22
C LYS A 237 -7.12 3.14 -18.15
N THR A 238 -7.39 2.46 -17.04
CA THR A 238 -8.33 2.91 -16.02
C THR A 238 -7.73 3.96 -15.11
N CYS A 239 -6.44 3.82 -14.78
CA CYS A 239 -5.73 4.71 -13.87
C CYS A 239 -4.89 5.78 -14.60
N HIS A 240 -5.18 6.06 -15.87
CA HIS A 240 -4.59 7.15 -16.65
C HIS A 240 -3.05 7.11 -16.68
N GLU A 241 -2.48 5.91 -16.79
CA GLU A 241 -1.03 5.64 -16.76
C GLU A 241 -0.33 6.06 -15.45
N ALA A 242 -1.07 6.27 -14.36
CA ALA A 242 -0.47 6.50 -13.05
C ALA A 242 0.52 5.37 -12.71
N PRO A 243 1.62 5.66 -11.98
CA PRO A 243 2.60 4.66 -11.61
C PRO A 243 1.96 3.45 -10.94
N PHE A 244 2.30 2.24 -11.39
CA PHE A 244 1.79 0.99 -10.85
C PHE A 244 2.80 0.40 -9.86
N TYR A 245 2.37 0.09 -8.67
CA TYR A 245 3.15 -0.54 -7.60
C TYR A 245 2.58 -1.92 -7.30
N THR A 246 3.30 -2.99 -7.60
CA THR A 246 2.77 -4.35 -7.54
C THR A 246 3.50 -5.23 -6.53
N LEU A 247 2.75 -6.13 -5.88
CA LEU A 247 3.27 -7.19 -5.02
C LEU A 247 3.60 -8.43 -5.86
N GLY A 248 4.73 -8.44 -6.51
CA GLY A 248 5.13 -9.45 -7.46
C GLY A 248 4.73 -9.08 -8.89
N PRO A 249 3.78 -9.75 -9.54
CA PRO A 249 2.83 -10.76 -9.00
C PRO A 249 3.44 -12.15 -8.72
N LEU A 250 2.87 -12.84 -7.72
CA LEU A 250 3.12 -14.24 -7.48
C LEU A 250 2.35 -15.07 -8.53
N THR A 251 3.07 -15.81 -9.35
CA THR A 251 2.50 -16.43 -10.56
C THR A 251 1.90 -17.81 -10.33
N ILE A 252 2.18 -18.43 -9.19
CA ILE A 252 1.70 -19.77 -8.80
C ILE A 252 1.41 -19.82 -7.31
N ASP A 253 0.53 -20.76 -6.88
CA ASP A 253 0.15 -20.98 -5.48
C ASP A 253 0.73 -22.27 -4.89
N ILE A 254 1.44 -23.08 -5.68
CA ILE A 254 1.85 -24.46 -5.32
C ILE A 254 3.27 -24.57 -4.78
N ALA A 255 3.93 -23.45 -4.50
CA ALA A 255 5.31 -23.42 -4.04
C ALA A 255 5.45 -22.72 -2.68
N PRO A 256 4.87 -23.26 -1.59
CA PRO A 256 4.99 -22.66 -0.26
C PRO A 256 6.46 -22.60 0.16
N GLY A 257 6.88 -21.47 0.72
CA GLY A 257 8.28 -21.18 1.05
C GLY A 257 9.13 -20.66 -0.11
N TYR A 258 8.60 -20.66 -1.34
CA TYR A 258 9.29 -20.17 -2.54
C TYR A 258 8.60 -18.94 -3.15
N ASP A 259 7.83 -18.20 -2.37
CA ASP A 259 7.07 -17.02 -2.81
C ASP A 259 7.99 -15.97 -3.46
N HIS A 260 9.21 -15.81 -2.97
CA HIS A 260 10.21 -14.91 -3.55
C HIS A 260 10.57 -15.29 -5.00
N ILE A 261 10.58 -16.58 -5.35
CA ILE A 261 10.85 -17.04 -6.73
C ILE A 261 9.62 -16.79 -7.60
N ALA A 262 8.43 -17.22 -7.13
CA ALA A 262 7.17 -17.01 -7.84
C ALA A 262 6.91 -15.51 -8.10
N SER A 263 7.20 -14.67 -7.10
CA SER A 263 7.11 -13.21 -7.20
C SER A 263 8.13 -12.63 -8.18
N ALA A 264 9.37 -13.09 -8.17
CA ALA A 264 10.40 -12.60 -9.09
C ALA A 264 10.05 -12.86 -10.56
N ILE A 265 9.40 -13.99 -10.87
CA ILE A 265 8.93 -14.31 -12.23
C ILE A 265 7.87 -13.29 -12.67
N GLY A 266 6.86 -13.06 -11.86
CA GLY A 266 5.79 -12.10 -12.17
C GLY A 266 6.30 -10.65 -12.19
N ALA A 267 7.21 -10.30 -11.28
CA ALA A 267 7.86 -9.00 -11.23
C ALA A 267 8.65 -8.69 -12.50
N ALA A 268 9.41 -9.66 -13.01
CA ALA A 268 10.12 -9.50 -14.28
C ALA A 268 9.16 -9.26 -15.45
N MET A 269 8.03 -9.98 -15.50
CA MET A 269 7.04 -9.81 -16.54
C MET A 269 6.34 -8.46 -16.48
N ILE A 270 5.81 -8.10 -15.30
CA ILE A 270 5.04 -6.86 -15.17
C ILE A 270 5.94 -5.62 -15.22
N GLY A 271 7.17 -5.72 -14.72
CA GLY A 271 8.19 -4.69 -14.83
C GLY A 271 8.56 -4.40 -16.29
N TRP A 272 8.70 -5.43 -17.10
CA TRP A 272 8.91 -5.28 -18.57
C TRP A 272 7.71 -4.59 -19.26
N MET A 273 6.50 -4.76 -18.73
CA MET A 273 5.29 -4.11 -19.25
C MET A 273 5.11 -2.66 -18.77
N GLY A 274 5.95 -2.17 -17.86
CA GLY A 274 5.96 -0.77 -17.41
C GLY A 274 5.48 -0.50 -15.99
N THR A 275 5.43 -1.52 -15.13
CA THR A 275 5.27 -1.29 -13.67
C THR A 275 6.37 -0.35 -13.17
N ALA A 276 6.03 0.57 -12.29
CA ALA A 276 6.93 1.60 -11.80
C ALA A 276 7.66 1.21 -10.51
N MET A 277 7.03 0.38 -9.67
CA MET A 277 7.58 -0.08 -8.40
C MET A 277 7.14 -1.51 -8.10
N LEU A 278 8.04 -2.27 -7.50
CA LEU A 278 7.83 -3.65 -7.10
C LEU A 278 8.02 -3.79 -5.59
N CYS A 279 7.06 -4.43 -4.92
CA CYS A 279 7.24 -4.89 -3.56
C CYS A 279 8.06 -6.18 -3.56
N TYR A 280 9.13 -6.24 -2.79
CA TYR A 280 9.88 -7.47 -2.67
C TYR A 280 9.15 -8.50 -1.80
N VAL A 281 9.43 -9.77 -2.05
CA VAL A 281 8.94 -10.91 -1.27
C VAL A 281 10.12 -11.72 -0.77
N THR A 282 10.12 -12.05 0.53
CA THR A 282 11.16 -12.86 1.15
C THR A 282 10.79 -14.35 1.15
N PRO A 283 11.75 -15.28 1.28
CA PRO A 283 11.48 -16.69 1.56
C PRO A 283 10.65 -16.83 2.85
N LYS A 284 9.60 -17.60 2.81
CA LYS A 284 8.72 -17.87 3.96
C LYS A 284 8.37 -19.36 4.04
#